data_7d823e68f3fd9e64a656c1c70a082196
#
_entry.id   7d823e68f3fd9e64a656c1c70a082196
#
_cell.length_a   1.000
_cell.length_b   1.000
_cell.length_c   1.000
_cell.angle_alpha   90.00
_cell.angle_beta   90.00
_cell.angle_gamma   90.00
#
_symmetry.space_group_name_H-M   'P 1'
#
loop_
_entity.id
_entity.type
_entity.pdbx_description
1 polymer ?
#
loop_
_entity_poly.entity_id
_entity_poly.type
_entity_poly.pdbx_seq_one_letter_code
_entity_poly.pdbx_strand_id
1 'polypeptide(L)' 'MTTYKTNHANTTKSMTEWYFGKAFVASMTAKAKRESKKTGKAEFRFWQDGTGYLTIQLH' A
#
# COMPACT_ATOMS: atom_id res chain seq x y z
N MET A 1 9.70 8.91 0.00
CA MET A 1 9.31 8.17 1.21
C MET A 1 8.01 7.44 0.96
N THR A 2 7.93 6.18 1.35
CA THR A 2 6.72 5.38 1.17
C THR A 2 5.80 5.54 2.37
N THR A 3 4.55 5.89 2.13
CA THR A 3 3.55 6.01 3.18
C THR A 3 2.36 5.13 2.88
N TYR A 4 1.61 4.77 3.91
CA TYR A 4 0.47 3.88 3.82
C TYR A 4 -0.77 4.53 4.39
N LYS A 5 -1.92 4.26 3.75
CA LYS A 5 -3.22 4.71 4.24
C LYS A 5 -4.19 3.54 4.18
N THR A 6 -5.00 3.40 5.23
CA THR A 6 -6.13 2.49 5.21
C THR A 6 -7.39 3.24 4.78
N ASN A 7 -8.55 2.61 4.85
CA ASN A 7 -9.81 3.24 4.46
C ASN A 7 -10.09 4.57 5.15
N HIS A 8 -9.55 4.78 6.34
CA HIS A 8 -9.94 5.91 7.17
C HIS A 8 -8.83 6.88 7.51
N ALA A 9 -7.58 6.43 7.52
CA ALA A 9 -6.50 7.29 8.02
C ALA A 9 -5.13 6.82 7.59
N ASN A 10 -4.16 7.70 7.74
CA ASN A 10 -2.75 7.36 7.60
C ASN A 10 -2.38 6.30 8.63
N THR A 11 -1.50 5.40 8.25
CA THR A 11 -1.08 4.33 9.14
C THR A 11 0.44 4.11 8.99
N THR A 12 1.05 3.50 10.00
CA THR A 12 2.46 3.15 9.94
C THR A 12 2.64 1.85 9.17
N LYS A 13 3.88 1.57 8.77
CA LYS A 13 4.19 0.30 8.11
C LYS A 13 3.86 -0.88 9.02
N SER A 14 4.21 -0.78 10.31
CA SER A 14 3.93 -1.84 11.27
C SER A 14 2.44 -2.13 11.41
N MET A 15 1.62 -1.09 11.53
CA MET A 15 0.18 -1.25 11.63
C MET A 15 -0.41 -1.81 10.35
N THR A 16 0.08 -1.37 9.21
CA THR A 16 -0.36 -1.87 7.90
C THR A 16 -0.08 -3.37 7.78
N GLU A 17 1.10 -3.79 8.17
CA GLU A 17 1.48 -5.20 8.14
C GLU A 17 0.62 -6.03 9.09
N TRP A 18 0.23 -5.44 10.21
CA TRP A 18 -0.64 -6.11 11.16
C TRP A 18 -2.05 -6.33 10.60
N TYR A 19 -2.62 -5.32 9.91
CA TYR A 19 -3.96 -5.41 9.34
C TYR A 19 -4.02 -6.27 8.08
N PHE A 20 -3.09 -6.09 7.17
CA PHE A 20 -3.13 -6.71 5.85
C PHE A 20 -2.27 -7.96 5.72
N GLY A 21 -1.34 -8.15 6.65
CA GLY A 21 -0.36 -9.22 6.55
C GLY A 21 0.92 -8.72 5.88
N LYS A 22 2.04 -9.14 6.43
CA LYS A 22 3.36 -8.69 5.96
C LYS A 22 3.61 -9.05 4.50
N ALA A 23 3.20 -10.26 4.09
CA ALA A 23 3.38 -10.72 2.72
C ALA A 23 2.58 -9.88 1.72
N PHE A 24 1.34 -9.55 2.06
CA PHE A 24 0.49 -8.71 1.22
C PHE A 24 1.09 -7.32 1.04
N VAL A 25 1.51 -6.71 2.14
CA VAL A 25 2.10 -5.36 2.10
C VAL A 25 3.37 -5.36 1.25
N ALA A 26 4.24 -6.34 1.43
CA ALA A 26 5.47 -6.45 0.66
C ALA A 26 5.18 -6.61 -0.84
N SER A 27 4.23 -7.48 -1.19
CA SER A 27 3.84 -7.71 -2.59
C SER A 27 3.25 -6.46 -3.22
N MET A 28 2.35 -5.78 -2.52
CA MET A 28 1.70 -4.59 -3.06
C MET A 28 2.67 -3.43 -3.17
N THR A 29 3.59 -3.29 -2.23
CA THR A 29 4.62 -2.25 -2.30
C THR A 29 5.53 -2.46 -3.52
N ALA A 30 5.94 -3.70 -3.77
CA ALA A 30 6.75 -4.03 -4.95
C ALA A 30 5.98 -3.76 -6.24
N LYS A 31 4.70 -4.12 -6.29
CA LYS A 31 3.84 -3.85 -7.44
C LYS A 31 3.69 -2.36 -7.69
N ALA A 32 3.49 -1.58 -6.64
CA ALA A 32 3.36 -0.13 -6.74
C ALA A 32 4.64 0.49 -7.31
N LYS A 33 5.80 0.05 -6.86
CA LYS A 33 7.08 0.54 -7.38
C LYS A 33 7.25 0.22 -8.86
N ARG A 34 6.88 -0.99 -9.30
CA ARG A 34 6.95 -1.36 -10.71
C ARG A 34 6.01 -0.52 -11.56
N GLU A 35 4.77 -0.35 -11.12
CA GLU A 35 3.79 0.44 -11.85
C GLU A 35 4.17 1.92 -11.90
N SER A 36 4.77 2.43 -10.84
CA SER A 36 5.24 3.81 -10.80
C SER A 36 6.28 4.08 -11.90
N LYS A 37 7.17 3.13 -12.15
CA LYS A 37 8.16 3.26 -13.21
C LYS A 37 7.53 3.28 -14.59
N LYS A 38 6.41 2.57 -14.77
CA LYS A 38 5.71 2.50 -16.05
C LYS A 38 4.82 3.70 -16.30
N THR A 39 4.11 4.16 -15.29
CA THR A 39 3.03 5.14 -15.44
C THR A 39 3.38 6.53 -14.92
N GLY A 40 4.42 6.64 -14.10
CA GLY A 40 4.80 7.89 -13.45
C GLY A 40 3.92 8.26 -12.27
N LYS A 41 2.95 7.43 -11.92
CA LYS A 41 2.08 7.69 -10.77
C LYS A 41 2.80 7.38 -9.47
N ALA A 42 2.43 8.12 -8.42
CA ALA A 42 3.04 7.96 -7.09
C ALA A 42 2.11 7.31 -6.08
N GLU A 43 0.82 7.24 -6.36
CA GLU A 43 -0.17 6.73 -5.43
C GLU A 43 -0.93 5.57 -6.08
N PHE A 44 -1.08 4.47 -5.32
CA PHE A 44 -1.78 3.26 -5.79
C PHE A 44 -2.69 2.74 -4.70
N ARG A 45 -3.85 2.22 -5.10
CA ARG A 45 -4.82 1.66 -4.17
C ARG A 45 -5.05 0.20 -4.49
N PHE A 46 -5.01 -0.64 -3.46
CA PHE A 46 -5.20 -2.08 -3.60
C PHE A 46 -6.32 -2.54 -2.67
N TRP A 47 -7.07 -3.52 -3.12
CA TRP A 47 -8.17 -4.11 -2.35
C TRP A 47 -7.75 -5.44 -1.75
N GLN A 48 -8.15 -5.68 -0.49
CA GLN A 48 -8.02 -6.98 0.15
C GLN A 48 -9.35 -7.35 0.78
N ASP A 49 -9.87 -8.54 0.44
CA ASP A 49 -11.12 -9.05 1.02
C ASP A 49 -11.00 -9.14 2.53
N GLY A 50 -12.03 -8.66 3.20
CA GLY A 50 -12.11 -8.70 4.65
C GLY A 50 -11.39 -7.57 5.37
N THR A 51 -10.50 -6.86 4.71
CA THR A 51 -9.74 -5.76 5.32
C THR A 51 -10.06 -4.41 4.68
N GLY A 52 -10.22 -4.36 3.36
CA GLY A 52 -10.55 -3.14 2.65
C GLY A 52 -9.40 -2.65 1.78
N TYR A 53 -9.40 -1.35 1.50
CA TYR A 53 -8.40 -0.73 0.64
C TYR A 53 -7.12 -0.40 1.40
N LEU A 54 -6.01 -0.66 0.74
CA LEU A 54 -4.70 -0.18 1.16
C LEU A 54 -4.20 0.79 0.09
N THR A 55 -3.90 2.01 0.49
CA THR A 55 -3.31 3.01 -0.41
C THR A 55 -1.83 3.13 -0.10
N ILE A 56 -1.00 2.99 -1.12
CA ILE A 56 0.46 3.11 -1.00
C ILE A 56 0.90 4.34 -1.76
N GLN A 57 1.60 5.23 -1.09
CA GLN A 57 2.09 6.47 -1.66
C GLN A 57 3.62 6.45 -1.62
N LEU A 58 4.26 6.63 -2.78
CA LEU A 58 5.70 6.44 -2.94
C LEU A 58 6.53 7.71 -2.74
N HIS A 59 5.91 8.80 -2.40
CA HIS A 59 6.62 10.08 -2.15
C HIS A 59 6.42 10.59 -0.75
#